data_dfcb641eb03772a79b941e84de6c2d31
#
_entry.id   dfcb641eb03772a79b941e84de6c2d31
#
_cell.length_a   1.000
_cell.length_b   1.000
_cell.length_c   1.000
_cell.angle_alpha   90.00
_cell.angle_beta   90.00
_cell.angle_gamma   90.00
#
_symmetry.space_group_name_H-M   'P 1'
#
loop_
_entity.id
_entity.type
_entity.pdbx_description
1 polymer ?
#
loop_
_entity_poly.entity_id
_entity_poly.type
_entity_poly.pdbx_seq_one_letter_code
_entity_poly.pdbx_strand_id
1 'polypeptide(L)'
;TYELLWLFFAYSVLGWALGVAMESLKRKTFINAGVMSLPLCPVYGVGAVVNAIFLKELKGTPVFLFIGGMLLLAFLTIMTGVVLEHIFHRKWRDYSEQRFGFGGFITAPLLLLYGAGAVIELYFGNGLILSLVHLIPHFIGKIILIVVGVLFAADLSGTLAVVWKWRRHVNRMAAWTDGMQQMTDTFGNAITRMIRKRLEKTYPNIRTEELVAAKQK
;
A
#
# COMPACT_ATOMS: atom_id res chain seq x y z
N THR A 1 -15.79 -9.53 13.23
CA THR A 1 -14.43 -8.96 13.44
C THR A 1 -13.33 -9.94 12.98
N TYR A 2 -13.37 -11.21 13.40
CA TYR A 2 -12.39 -12.24 13.03
C TYR A 2 -12.26 -12.42 11.51
N GLU A 3 -13.37 -12.62 10.80
CA GLU A 3 -13.43 -12.77 9.35
C GLU A 3 -12.94 -11.50 8.61
N LEU A 4 -13.32 -10.31 9.10
CA LEU A 4 -12.87 -9.04 8.52
C LEU A 4 -11.37 -8.84 8.63
N LEU A 5 -10.74 -9.27 9.73
CA LEU A 5 -9.28 -9.24 9.86
C LEU A 5 -8.60 -10.20 8.87
N TRP A 6 -9.15 -11.39 8.67
CA TRP A 6 -8.66 -12.31 7.65
C TRP A 6 -8.79 -11.75 6.24
N LEU A 7 -9.94 -11.15 5.90
CA LEU A 7 -10.12 -10.46 4.63
C LEU A 7 -9.11 -9.33 4.47
N PHE A 8 -8.91 -8.51 5.50
CA PHE A 8 -7.93 -7.43 5.48
C PHE A 8 -6.53 -7.93 5.12
N PHE A 9 -6.02 -8.94 5.83
CA PHE A 9 -4.66 -9.45 5.58
C PHE A 9 -4.56 -10.19 4.24
N ALA A 10 -5.55 -11.02 3.89
CA ALA A 10 -5.56 -11.74 2.63
C ALA A 10 -5.54 -10.79 1.42
N TYR A 11 -6.42 -9.79 1.41
CA TYR A 11 -6.44 -8.80 0.33
C TYR A 11 -5.26 -7.83 0.36
N SER A 12 -4.65 -7.59 1.51
CA SER A 12 -3.39 -6.84 1.60
C SER A 12 -2.25 -7.57 0.91
N VAL A 13 -2.15 -8.90 1.06
CA VAL A 13 -1.16 -9.74 0.36
C VAL A 13 -1.47 -9.80 -1.14
N LEU A 14 -2.73 -10.07 -1.51
CA LEU A 14 -3.14 -10.12 -2.92
C LEU A 14 -2.91 -8.78 -3.63
N GLY A 15 -3.24 -7.67 -2.98
CA GLY A 15 -3.01 -6.33 -3.51
C GLY A 15 -1.52 -6.01 -3.69
N TRP A 16 -0.67 -6.45 -2.76
CA TRP A 16 0.78 -6.37 -2.91
C TRP A 16 1.25 -7.19 -4.11
N ALA A 17 0.82 -8.45 -4.23
CA ALA A 17 1.20 -9.34 -5.32
C ALA A 17 0.79 -8.77 -6.69
N LEU A 18 -0.46 -8.27 -6.81
CA LEU A 18 -0.95 -7.60 -8.01
C LEU A 18 -0.13 -6.34 -8.34
N GLY A 19 0.18 -5.52 -7.33
CA GLY A 19 1.00 -4.32 -7.51
C GLY A 19 2.39 -4.65 -8.01
N VAL A 20 3.04 -5.66 -7.44
CA VAL A 20 4.36 -6.17 -7.89
C VAL A 20 4.27 -6.71 -9.31
N ALA A 21 3.25 -7.52 -9.63
CA ALA A 21 3.07 -8.08 -10.96
C ALA A 21 2.90 -6.96 -12.01
N MET A 22 2.01 -6.00 -11.76
CA MET A 22 1.76 -4.89 -12.69
C MET A 22 3.01 -4.01 -12.92
N GLU A 23 3.73 -3.67 -11.87
CA GLU A 23 4.92 -2.82 -11.99
C GLU A 23 6.09 -3.57 -12.62
N SER A 24 6.26 -4.85 -12.28
CA SER A 24 7.30 -5.71 -12.85
C SER A 24 7.08 -5.95 -14.34
N LEU A 25 5.83 -6.13 -14.78
CA LEU A 25 5.48 -6.27 -16.19
C LEU A 25 5.77 -4.98 -16.98
N LYS A 26 5.46 -3.81 -16.40
CA LYS A 26 5.71 -2.53 -17.07
C LYS A 26 7.20 -2.24 -17.25
N ARG A 27 8.02 -2.55 -16.25
CA ARG A 27 9.44 -2.18 -16.24
C ARG A 27 10.37 -3.34 -16.59
N LYS A 28 9.85 -4.54 -16.86
CA LYS A 28 10.61 -5.78 -17.15
C LYS A 28 11.67 -6.12 -16.09
N THR A 29 11.52 -5.61 -14.86
CA THR A 29 12.39 -5.84 -13.72
C THR A 29 11.54 -6.05 -12.48
N PHE A 30 12.00 -6.90 -11.54
CA PHE A 30 11.30 -7.11 -10.28
C PHE A 30 11.33 -5.83 -9.43
N ILE A 31 10.15 -5.24 -9.20
CA ILE A 31 9.99 -4.04 -8.38
C ILE A 31 8.98 -4.34 -7.29
N ASN A 32 9.42 -4.14 -6.05
CA ASN A 32 8.50 -4.24 -4.93
C ASN A 32 7.63 -2.99 -4.86
N ALA A 33 6.37 -3.13 -5.21
CA ALA A 33 5.39 -2.04 -5.24
C ALA A 33 4.86 -1.62 -3.85
N GLY A 34 5.24 -2.35 -2.78
CA GLY A 34 4.80 -2.05 -1.40
C GLY A 34 5.62 -0.94 -0.75
N VAL A 35 4.97 -0.08 0.02
CA VAL A 35 5.61 0.95 0.86
C VAL A 35 6.22 0.34 2.12
N MET A 36 5.72 -0.81 2.54
CA MET A 36 6.12 -1.55 3.75
C MET A 36 7.17 -2.61 3.44
N SER A 37 7.90 -3.07 4.48
CA SER A 37 8.88 -4.17 4.36
C SER A 37 8.19 -5.51 4.18
N LEU A 38 7.05 -5.71 4.83
CA LEU A 38 6.21 -6.88 4.64
C LEU A 38 5.53 -6.86 3.26
N PRO A 39 5.24 -8.04 2.68
CA PRO A 39 4.51 -8.17 1.43
C PRO A 39 3.01 -7.87 1.64
N LEU A 40 2.72 -6.68 2.15
CA LEU A 40 1.38 -6.22 2.49
C LEU A 40 1.13 -4.84 1.88
N CYS A 41 -0.04 -4.66 1.28
CA CYS A 41 -0.53 -3.37 0.83
C CYS A 41 -1.83 -3.02 1.57
N PRO A 42 -1.77 -2.29 2.71
CA PRO A 42 -2.92 -2.05 3.59
C PRO A 42 -4.10 -1.39 2.88
N VAL A 43 -3.84 -0.58 1.86
CA VAL A 43 -4.89 0.13 1.10
C VAL A 43 -5.86 -0.85 0.46
N TYR A 44 -5.35 -1.96 -0.11
CA TYR A 44 -6.20 -3.00 -0.68
C TYR A 44 -6.97 -3.77 0.39
N GLY A 45 -6.34 -4.05 1.53
CA GLY A 45 -7.02 -4.68 2.67
C GLY A 45 -8.14 -3.82 3.24
N VAL A 46 -7.89 -2.51 3.42
CA VAL A 46 -8.93 -1.56 3.85
C VAL A 46 -10.04 -1.50 2.81
N GLY A 47 -9.70 -1.40 1.51
CA GLY A 47 -10.67 -1.39 0.42
C GLY A 47 -11.60 -2.60 0.47
N ALA A 48 -11.04 -3.80 0.63
CA ALA A 48 -11.81 -5.03 0.70
C ALA A 48 -12.73 -5.08 1.94
N VAL A 49 -12.23 -4.68 3.10
CA VAL A 49 -13.06 -4.63 4.32
C VAL A 49 -14.20 -3.62 4.16
N VAL A 50 -13.92 -2.46 3.61
CA VAL A 50 -14.94 -1.42 3.39
C VAL A 50 -15.98 -1.90 2.37
N ASN A 51 -15.56 -2.53 1.27
CA ASN A 51 -16.47 -3.16 0.31
C ASN A 51 -17.34 -4.24 0.99
N ALA A 52 -16.73 -5.13 1.79
CA ALA A 52 -17.46 -6.20 2.48
C ALA A 52 -18.48 -5.67 3.49
N ILE A 53 -18.27 -4.49 4.07
CA ILE A 53 -19.21 -3.88 5.02
C ILE A 53 -20.31 -3.10 4.29
N PHE A 54 -19.92 -2.20 3.38
CA PHE A 54 -20.84 -1.22 2.79
C PHE A 54 -21.57 -1.73 1.53
N LEU A 55 -20.93 -2.60 0.74
CA LEU A 55 -21.49 -3.07 -0.51
C LEU A 55 -22.16 -4.46 -0.42
N LYS A 56 -22.13 -5.10 0.76
CA LYS A 56 -22.74 -6.42 0.97
C LYS A 56 -24.21 -6.45 0.56
N GLU A 57 -24.97 -5.41 0.90
CA GLU A 57 -26.40 -5.30 0.59
C GLU A 57 -26.67 -5.15 -0.93
N LEU A 58 -25.67 -4.66 -1.69
CA LEU A 58 -25.79 -4.48 -3.15
C LEU A 58 -25.47 -5.77 -3.93
N LYS A 59 -25.14 -6.87 -3.25
CA LYS A 59 -24.80 -8.15 -3.89
C LYS A 59 -25.90 -8.69 -4.79
N GLY A 60 -27.18 -8.35 -4.53
CA GLY A 60 -28.31 -8.71 -5.38
C GLY A 60 -28.40 -7.96 -6.71
N THR A 61 -27.67 -6.86 -6.86
CA THR A 61 -27.72 -5.97 -8.03
C THR A 61 -26.30 -5.67 -8.54
N PRO A 62 -25.75 -6.48 -9.47
CA PRO A 62 -24.35 -6.42 -9.86
C PRO A 62 -23.96 -5.06 -10.48
N VAL A 63 -24.88 -4.37 -11.14
CA VAL A 63 -24.63 -3.05 -11.72
C VAL A 63 -24.38 -2.00 -10.62
N PHE A 64 -25.25 -1.95 -9.61
CA PHE A 64 -25.08 -1.04 -8.48
C PHE A 64 -23.84 -1.39 -7.64
N LEU A 65 -23.54 -2.67 -7.51
CA LEU A 65 -22.32 -3.14 -6.86
C LEU A 65 -21.06 -2.67 -7.60
N PHE A 66 -21.06 -2.77 -8.93
CA PHE A 66 -19.97 -2.29 -9.77
C PHE A 66 -19.75 -0.77 -9.61
N ILE A 67 -20.83 0.02 -9.71
CA ILE A 67 -20.76 1.47 -9.56
C ILE A 67 -20.35 1.86 -8.13
N GLY A 68 -20.93 1.21 -7.12
CA GLY A 68 -20.61 1.44 -5.71
C GLY A 68 -19.16 1.13 -5.41
N GLY A 69 -18.63 0.00 -5.87
CA GLY A 69 -17.23 -0.39 -5.74
C GLY A 69 -16.29 0.57 -6.45
N MET A 70 -16.65 0.98 -7.66
CA MET A 70 -15.89 1.98 -8.41
C MET A 70 -15.75 3.29 -7.64
N LEU A 71 -16.87 3.85 -7.14
CA LEU A 71 -16.88 5.11 -6.40
C LEU A 71 -16.16 5.02 -5.05
N LEU A 72 -16.41 3.95 -4.31
CA LEU A 72 -15.89 3.76 -2.97
C LEU A 72 -14.37 3.54 -2.98
N LEU A 73 -13.86 2.68 -3.88
CA LEU A 73 -12.43 2.45 -4.02
C LEU A 73 -11.71 3.65 -4.64
N ALA A 74 -12.38 4.40 -5.54
CA ALA A 74 -11.88 5.67 -6.04
C ALA A 74 -11.70 6.68 -4.90
N PHE A 75 -12.71 6.84 -4.06
CA PHE A 75 -12.66 7.73 -2.89
C PHE A 75 -11.52 7.33 -1.94
N LEU A 76 -11.39 6.04 -1.60
CA LEU A 76 -10.30 5.55 -0.75
C LEU A 76 -8.93 5.80 -1.37
N THR A 77 -8.78 5.62 -2.67
CA THR A 77 -7.52 5.85 -3.38
C THR A 77 -7.16 7.33 -3.38
N ILE A 78 -8.11 8.22 -3.63
CA ILE A 78 -7.90 9.67 -3.57
C ILE A 78 -7.51 10.09 -2.15
N MET A 79 -8.26 9.65 -1.14
CA MET A 79 -7.97 9.95 0.27
C MET A 79 -6.57 9.48 0.66
N THR A 80 -6.22 8.24 0.32
CA THR A 80 -4.87 7.71 0.57
C THR A 80 -3.81 8.48 -0.19
N GLY A 81 -4.07 8.83 -1.46
CA GLY A 81 -3.16 9.62 -2.28
C GLY A 81 -2.90 11.00 -1.68
N VAL A 82 -3.96 11.71 -1.27
CA VAL A 82 -3.85 13.03 -0.60
C VAL A 82 -3.10 12.93 0.72
N VAL A 83 -3.39 11.93 1.56
CA VAL A 83 -2.67 11.72 2.82
C VAL A 83 -1.19 11.45 2.57
N LEU A 84 -0.86 10.58 1.62
CA LEU A 84 0.52 10.28 1.26
C LEU A 84 1.22 11.50 0.64
N GLU A 85 0.55 12.25 -0.22
CA GLU A 85 1.10 13.50 -0.77
C GLU A 85 1.39 14.52 0.32
N HIS A 86 0.50 14.64 1.32
CA HIS A 86 0.73 15.53 2.46
C HIS A 86 1.89 15.07 3.35
N ILE A 87 2.08 13.75 3.52
CA ILE A 87 3.17 13.18 4.33
C ILE A 87 4.49 13.27 3.58
N PHE A 88 4.53 12.89 2.31
CA PHE A 88 5.75 12.79 1.52
C PHE A 88 6.04 14.04 0.68
N HIS A 89 5.09 14.99 0.57
CA HIS A 89 5.13 16.16 -0.33
C HIS A 89 5.35 15.81 -1.80
N ARG A 90 5.00 14.57 -2.19
CA ARG A 90 5.07 14.06 -3.57
C ARG A 90 3.93 13.08 -3.83
N LYS A 91 3.43 13.07 -5.07
CA LYS A 91 2.41 12.13 -5.51
C LYS A 91 3.01 10.72 -5.56
N TRP A 92 2.41 9.79 -4.84
CA TRP A 92 2.82 8.37 -4.84
C TRP A 92 2.71 7.73 -6.23
N ARG A 93 1.63 8.06 -6.95
CA ARG A 93 1.42 7.71 -8.36
C ARG A 93 0.95 8.97 -9.06
N ASP A 94 1.69 9.42 -10.05
CA ASP A 94 1.30 10.58 -10.86
C ASP A 94 0.72 10.08 -12.19
N TYR A 95 -0.58 10.25 -12.32
CA TYR A 95 -1.32 9.97 -13.55
C TYR A 95 -1.70 11.27 -14.28
N SER A 96 -1.09 12.40 -13.94
CA SER A 96 -1.44 13.71 -14.52
C SER A 96 -1.20 13.76 -16.03
N GLU A 97 -0.26 12.98 -16.55
CA GLU A 97 0.02 12.91 -18.01
C GLU A 97 -0.90 11.94 -18.77
N GLN A 98 -1.74 11.17 -18.09
CA GLN A 98 -2.63 10.24 -18.76
C GLN A 98 -3.92 10.93 -19.21
N ARG A 99 -4.37 10.58 -20.44
CA ARG A 99 -5.46 11.23 -21.20
C ARG A 99 -6.82 11.28 -20.49
N PHE A 100 -7.01 10.56 -19.38
CA PHE A 100 -8.24 10.52 -18.59
C PHE A 100 -7.92 10.47 -17.09
N GLY A 101 -6.93 11.28 -16.62
CA GLY A 101 -6.55 11.37 -15.22
C GLY A 101 -7.45 12.35 -14.46
N PHE A 102 -8.12 11.88 -13.40
CA PHE A 102 -8.85 12.74 -12.46
C PHE A 102 -7.94 13.15 -11.31
N GLY A 103 -7.56 14.43 -11.27
CA GLY A 103 -6.71 14.98 -10.21
C GLY A 103 -5.29 14.40 -10.12
N GLY A 104 -4.85 13.57 -11.09
CA GLY A 104 -3.56 12.89 -11.09
C GLY A 104 -3.51 11.63 -10.21
N PHE A 105 -4.57 11.29 -9.47
CA PHE A 105 -4.60 10.13 -8.58
C PHE A 105 -5.24 8.89 -9.22
N ILE A 106 -6.19 9.08 -10.14
CA ILE A 106 -7.02 8.01 -10.73
C ILE A 106 -7.17 8.24 -12.23
N THR A 107 -7.27 7.13 -12.98
CA THR A 107 -7.57 7.12 -14.41
C THR A 107 -8.87 6.37 -14.68
N ALA A 108 -9.54 6.67 -15.80
CA ALA A 108 -10.77 5.99 -16.19
C ALA A 108 -10.64 4.46 -16.28
N PRO A 109 -9.55 3.87 -16.87
CA PRO A 109 -9.34 2.42 -16.84
C PRO A 109 -9.23 1.85 -15.43
N LEU A 110 -8.60 2.59 -14.50
CA LEU A 110 -8.44 2.16 -13.11
C LEU A 110 -9.79 2.15 -12.37
N LEU A 111 -10.68 3.11 -12.67
CA LEU A 111 -12.04 3.14 -12.13
C LEU A 111 -12.82 1.89 -12.52
N LEU A 112 -12.76 1.51 -13.81
CA LEU A 112 -13.43 0.28 -14.29
C LEU A 112 -12.85 -0.96 -13.60
N LEU A 113 -11.54 -1.00 -13.41
CA LEU A 113 -10.86 -2.09 -12.69
C LEU A 113 -11.31 -2.18 -11.23
N TYR A 114 -11.54 -1.05 -10.56
CA TYR A 114 -12.06 -1.01 -9.19
C TYR A 114 -13.48 -1.57 -9.11
N GLY A 115 -14.37 -1.19 -10.04
CA GLY A 115 -15.72 -1.73 -10.10
C GLY A 115 -15.72 -3.24 -10.35
N ALA A 116 -14.94 -3.71 -11.33
CA ALA A 116 -14.79 -5.14 -11.61
C ALA A 116 -14.18 -5.90 -10.41
N GLY A 117 -13.17 -5.32 -9.79
CA GLY A 117 -12.54 -5.89 -8.59
C GLY A 117 -13.53 -6.06 -7.43
N ALA A 118 -14.36 -5.07 -7.15
CA ALA A 118 -15.39 -5.14 -6.12
C ALA A 118 -16.44 -6.23 -6.38
N VAL A 119 -16.84 -6.41 -7.65
CA VAL A 119 -17.75 -7.49 -8.04
C VAL A 119 -17.09 -8.85 -7.83
N ILE A 120 -15.88 -9.06 -8.34
CA ILE A 120 -15.13 -10.31 -8.17
C ILE A 120 -14.88 -10.61 -6.69
N GLU A 121 -14.52 -9.61 -5.92
CA GLU A 121 -14.31 -9.72 -4.47
C GLU A 121 -15.54 -10.24 -3.75
N LEU A 122 -16.68 -9.59 -3.92
CA LEU A 122 -17.90 -9.89 -3.16
C LEU A 122 -18.58 -11.17 -3.63
N TYR A 123 -18.55 -11.50 -4.93
CA TYR A 123 -19.18 -12.72 -5.44
C TYR A 123 -18.32 -13.97 -5.20
N PHE A 124 -17.02 -13.88 -5.42
CA PHE A 124 -16.12 -15.03 -5.41
C PHE A 124 -15.03 -14.93 -4.33
N GLY A 125 -14.37 -13.80 -4.24
CA GLY A 125 -13.16 -13.63 -3.43
C GLY A 125 -13.43 -13.82 -1.94
N ASN A 126 -14.44 -13.15 -1.39
CA ASN A 126 -14.78 -13.26 0.03
C ASN A 126 -15.22 -14.67 0.39
N GLY A 127 -16.03 -15.32 -0.47
CA GLY A 127 -16.46 -16.71 -0.25
C GLY A 127 -15.28 -17.69 -0.23
N LEU A 128 -14.37 -17.56 -1.18
CA LEU A 128 -13.19 -18.41 -1.29
C LEU A 128 -12.24 -18.22 -0.10
N ILE A 129 -11.92 -16.96 0.25
CA ILE A 129 -11.03 -16.67 1.38
C ILE A 129 -11.64 -17.19 2.69
N LEU A 130 -12.93 -16.92 2.95
CA LEU A 130 -13.59 -17.37 4.17
C LEU A 130 -13.70 -18.89 4.24
N SER A 131 -13.93 -19.57 3.11
CA SER A 131 -13.91 -21.05 3.06
C SER A 131 -12.54 -21.60 3.46
N LEU A 132 -11.44 -20.99 2.99
CA LEU A 132 -10.08 -21.37 3.38
C LEU A 132 -9.82 -21.08 4.87
N VAL A 133 -10.31 -19.96 5.37
CA VAL A 133 -10.18 -19.59 6.80
C VAL A 133 -10.94 -20.56 7.71
N HIS A 134 -12.10 -21.03 7.29
CA HIS A 134 -12.89 -22.00 8.06
C HIS A 134 -12.26 -23.40 8.14
N LEU A 135 -11.32 -23.73 7.24
CA LEU A 135 -10.49 -24.94 7.34
C LEU A 135 -9.48 -24.87 8.50
N ILE A 136 -9.14 -23.65 8.95
CA ILE A 136 -8.18 -23.44 10.02
C ILE A 136 -8.90 -23.49 11.37
N PRO A 137 -8.50 -24.33 12.34
CA PRO A 137 -9.06 -24.32 13.68
C PRO A 137 -9.03 -22.91 14.27
N HIS A 138 -10.13 -22.47 14.86
CA HIS A 138 -10.35 -21.09 15.32
C HIS A 138 -9.26 -20.60 16.29
N PHE A 139 -8.71 -21.51 17.12
CA PHE A 139 -7.62 -21.21 18.03
C PHE A 139 -6.32 -20.87 17.26
N ILE A 140 -5.95 -21.70 16.29
CA ILE A 140 -4.76 -21.49 15.46
C ILE A 140 -4.90 -20.21 14.62
N GLY A 141 -6.09 -19.99 14.03
CA GLY A 141 -6.38 -18.79 13.26
C GLY A 141 -6.24 -17.50 14.05
N LYS A 142 -6.63 -17.48 15.33
CA LYS A 142 -6.41 -16.33 16.22
C LYS A 142 -4.93 -16.08 16.48
N ILE A 143 -4.14 -17.13 16.72
CA ILE A 143 -2.69 -17.01 16.95
C ILE A 143 -2.02 -16.40 15.71
N ILE A 144 -2.34 -16.92 14.50
CA ILE A 144 -1.80 -16.41 13.25
C ILE A 144 -2.15 -14.92 13.09
N LEU A 145 -3.41 -14.51 13.31
CA LEU A 145 -3.82 -13.12 13.21
C LEU A 145 -3.09 -12.21 14.20
N ILE A 146 -2.86 -12.68 15.44
CA ILE A 146 -2.09 -11.92 16.43
C ILE A 146 -0.65 -11.74 15.97
N VAL A 147 0.00 -12.81 15.52
CA VAL A 147 1.39 -12.75 15.05
C VAL A 147 1.53 -11.83 13.83
N VAL A 148 0.67 -12.02 12.82
CA VAL A 148 0.66 -11.16 11.63
C VAL A 148 0.33 -9.71 11.98
N GLY A 149 -0.62 -9.49 12.89
CA GLY A 149 -0.99 -8.17 13.38
C GLY A 149 0.15 -7.46 14.11
N VAL A 150 0.90 -8.17 14.96
CA VAL A 150 2.08 -7.63 15.66
C VAL A 150 3.18 -7.29 14.65
N LEU A 151 3.48 -8.18 13.71
CA LEU A 151 4.46 -7.93 12.64
C LEU A 151 4.06 -6.73 11.78
N PHE A 152 2.79 -6.63 11.41
CA PHE A 152 2.24 -5.50 10.67
C PHE A 152 2.37 -4.18 11.45
N ALA A 153 2.01 -4.17 12.74
CA ALA A 153 2.13 -2.99 13.59
C ALA A 153 3.60 -2.56 13.77
N ALA A 154 4.52 -3.51 13.93
CA ALA A 154 5.95 -3.24 14.03
C ALA A 154 6.50 -2.64 12.74
N ASP A 155 6.15 -3.21 11.57
CA ASP A 155 6.60 -2.71 10.26
C ASP A 155 5.97 -1.33 9.95
N LEU A 156 4.70 -1.14 10.27
CA LEU A 156 4.02 0.15 10.11
C LEU A 156 4.66 1.23 10.99
N SER A 157 4.91 0.93 12.26
CA SER A 157 5.56 1.86 13.19
C SER A 157 6.99 2.20 12.76
N GLY A 158 7.75 1.21 12.28
CA GLY A 158 9.09 1.39 11.71
C GLY A 158 9.06 2.27 10.46
N THR A 159 8.12 2.01 9.56
CA THR A 159 7.94 2.81 8.34
C THR A 159 7.57 4.26 8.67
N LEU A 160 6.60 4.47 9.58
CA LEU A 160 6.20 5.81 10.02
C LEU A 160 7.34 6.55 10.75
N ALA A 161 8.11 5.85 11.58
CA ALA A 161 9.28 6.43 12.27
C ALA A 161 10.35 6.89 11.29
N VAL A 162 10.64 6.09 10.24
CA VAL A 162 11.60 6.46 9.18
C VAL A 162 11.09 7.68 8.40
N VAL A 163 9.81 7.67 7.99
CA VAL A 163 9.20 8.80 7.29
C VAL A 163 9.23 10.07 8.13
N TRP A 164 8.86 9.98 9.42
CA TRP A 164 8.86 11.11 10.33
C TRP A 164 10.27 11.64 10.61
N LYS A 165 11.23 10.74 10.81
CA LYS A 165 12.64 11.07 10.95
C LYS A 165 13.19 11.72 9.68
N TRP A 166 12.80 11.21 8.51
CA TRP A 166 13.19 11.76 7.20
C TRP A 166 12.63 13.17 6.99
N ARG A 167 11.35 13.39 7.33
CA ARG A 167 10.72 14.73 7.28
C ARG A 167 11.42 15.76 8.17
N ARG A 168 11.91 15.36 9.36
CA ARG A 168 12.70 16.24 10.24
C ARG A 168 14.09 16.59 9.69
N HIS A 169 14.64 15.78 8.81
CA HIS A 169 16.03 15.82 8.41
C HIS A 169 16.27 16.18 6.93
N VAL A 170 15.22 16.38 6.12
CA VAL A 170 15.35 16.82 4.72
C VAL A 170 16.20 18.09 4.61
N ASN A 171 16.09 19.00 5.57
CA ASN A 171 16.94 20.21 5.65
C ASN A 171 18.38 19.97 6.12
N ARG A 172 18.76 18.74 6.52
CA ARG A 172 20.10 18.37 7.00
C ARG A 172 20.74 17.20 6.24
N MET A 173 20.20 16.78 5.09
CA MET A 173 20.62 15.55 4.40
C MET A 173 22.08 15.57 3.91
N ALA A 174 22.67 16.74 3.67
CA ALA A 174 24.09 16.85 3.29
C ALA A 174 25.05 16.36 4.40
N ALA A 175 24.70 16.58 5.68
CA ALA A 175 25.51 16.16 6.82
C ALA A 175 25.27 14.69 7.25
N TRP A 176 24.22 14.05 6.71
CA TRP A 176 23.76 12.72 7.16
C TRP A 176 24.39 11.54 6.44
N THR A 177 24.99 11.76 5.27
CA THR A 177 25.68 10.70 4.52
C THR A 177 26.85 10.14 5.32
N ASP A 178 27.56 11.00 6.06
CA ASP A 178 28.71 10.60 6.86
C ASP A 178 28.32 9.99 8.22
N GLY A 179 27.22 10.46 8.85
CA GLY A 179 26.77 9.95 10.14
C GLY A 179 26.05 8.59 10.07
N MET A 180 25.45 8.25 8.93
CA MET A 180 24.72 6.99 8.77
C MET A 180 25.62 5.76 8.53
N GLN A 181 26.86 5.96 8.10
CA GLN A 181 27.84 4.86 8.00
C GLN A 181 28.23 4.31 9.37
N GLN A 182 28.19 5.10 10.43
CA GLN A 182 28.55 4.68 11.79
C GLN A 182 27.41 4.01 12.58
N MET A 183 26.14 4.18 12.17
CA MET A 183 24.99 3.57 12.88
C MET A 183 24.53 2.22 12.31
N THR A 184 25.35 1.55 11.51
CA THR A 184 24.98 0.42 10.65
C THR A 184 24.85 -0.93 11.37
N ASP A 185 25.24 -1.05 12.65
CA ASP A 185 25.44 -2.36 13.29
C ASP A 185 24.27 -2.91 14.12
N THR A 186 23.13 -2.26 14.16
CA THR A 186 21.99 -2.74 14.94
C THR A 186 20.81 -3.14 14.04
N PHE A 187 20.07 -4.15 14.47
CA PHE A 187 18.91 -4.73 13.75
C PHE A 187 17.91 -3.70 13.22
N GLY A 188 17.68 -2.59 13.93
CA GLY A 188 16.90 -1.43 13.48
C GLY A 188 17.43 -0.75 12.21
N ASN A 189 18.74 -0.88 11.95
CA ASN A 189 19.40 -0.31 10.79
C ASN A 189 19.20 -1.14 9.52
N ALA A 190 19.05 -2.45 9.64
CA ALA A 190 18.72 -3.32 8.51
C ALA A 190 17.33 -2.98 7.94
N ILE A 191 16.35 -2.76 8.82
CA ILE A 191 14.98 -2.37 8.46
C ILE A 191 14.98 -0.96 7.83
N THR A 192 15.67 0.00 8.45
CA THR A 192 15.79 1.37 7.92
C THR A 192 16.44 1.39 6.53
N ARG A 193 17.48 0.57 6.32
CA ARG A 193 18.17 0.44 5.03
C ARG A 193 17.27 -0.22 3.97
N MET A 194 16.46 -1.21 4.36
CA MET A 194 15.50 -1.87 3.47
C MET A 194 14.39 -0.90 3.05
N ILE A 195 13.82 -0.17 4.00
CA ILE A 195 12.78 0.85 3.76
C ILE A 195 13.34 1.97 2.87
N ARG A 196 14.54 2.47 3.17
CA ARG A 196 15.20 3.50 2.36
C ARG A 196 15.46 3.05 0.93
N LYS A 197 16.06 1.86 0.72
CA LYS A 197 16.26 1.31 -0.63
C LYS A 197 14.94 1.14 -1.39
N ARG A 198 13.87 0.84 -0.67
CA ARG A 198 12.53 0.70 -1.21
C ARG A 198 11.96 2.05 -1.65
N LEU A 199 12.07 3.07 -0.81
CA LEU A 199 11.65 4.44 -1.12
C LEU A 199 12.46 5.01 -2.29
N GLU A 200 13.77 4.84 -2.31
CA GLU A 200 14.64 5.27 -3.41
C GLU A 200 14.31 4.56 -4.74
N LYS A 201 13.90 3.28 -4.69
CA LYS A 201 13.53 2.51 -5.87
C LYS A 201 12.10 2.81 -6.36
N THR A 202 11.21 3.14 -5.44
CA THR A 202 9.82 3.54 -5.75
C THR A 202 9.75 5.00 -6.22
N TYR A 203 10.70 5.82 -5.78
CA TYR A 203 10.79 7.26 -6.11
C TYR A 203 12.20 7.65 -6.55
N PRO A 204 12.67 7.22 -7.73
CA PRO A 204 14.04 7.45 -8.19
C PRO A 204 14.41 8.96 -8.32
N ASN A 205 13.42 9.82 -8.53
CA ASN A 205 13.61 11.26 -8.71
C ASN A 205 13.89 12.02 -7.38
N ILE A 206 13.51 11.45 -6.23
CA ILE A 206 13.76 12.09 -4.93
C ILE A 206 15.27 12.25 -4.69
N ARG A 207 16.06 11.24 -5.04
CA ARG A 207 17.50 11.25 -4.80
C ARG A 207 18.25 12.26 -5.66
N THR A 208 17.86 12.42 -6.92
CA THR A 208 18.55 13.30 -7.87
C THR A 208 18.30 14.78 -7.60
N GLU A 209 17.07 15.17 -7.38
CA GLU A 209 16.70 16.58 -7.21
C GLU A 209 17.12 17.14 -5.84
N GLU A 210 16.96 16.38 -4.75
CA GLU A 210 17.31 16.84 -3.40
C GLU A 210 18.82 16.86 -3.15
N LEU A 211 19.56 15.89 -3.73
CA LEU A 211 21.04 15.91 -3.67
C LEU A 211 21.63 17.02 -4.54
N VAL A 212 20.99 17.37 -5.65
CA VAL A 212 21.40 18.50 -6.49
C VAL A 212 21.11 19.82 -5.78
N ALA A 213 19.92 19.96 -5.17
CA ALA A 213 19.55 21.15 -4.41
C ALA A 213 20.40 21.36 -3.13
N ALA A 214 20.85 20.27 -2.48
CA ALA A 214 21.74 20.36 -1.31
C ALA A 214 23.19 20.69 -1.66
N LYS A 215 23.65 20.37 -2.90
CA LYS A 215 25.00 20.75 -3.38
C LYS A 215 25.11 22.20 -3.89
N GLN A 216 23.97 22.85 -4.18
CA GLN A 216 23.92 24.23 -4.66
C GLN A 216 23.74 25.27 -3.55
N LYS A 217 23.59 24.83 -2.29
CA LYS A 217 23.63 25.68 -1.08
C LYS A 217 24.92 25.43 -0.30
#